data_bcde20cd0c007d978c4c2f6cfaba97db
#
_entry.id   bcde20cd0c007d978c4c2f6cfaba97db
#
_cell.length_a   1.000
_cell.length_b   1.000
_cell.length_c   1.000
_cell.angle_alpha   90.00
_cell.angle_beta   90.00
_cell.angle_gamma   90.00
#
_symmetry.space_group_name_H-M   'P 1'
#
loop_
_entity.id
_entity.type
_entity.pdbx_description
1 polymer ?
#
loop_
_entity_poly.entity_id
_entity_poly.type
_entity_poly.pdbx_seq_one_letter_code
_entity_poly.pdbx_strand_id
1 'polypeptide(L)'
;MLFRSSYENGRNRKVENGIRPTGSEMNKVENMGKNGQRIPNGMLVDNYPRNMWWVAAHRDEIREKPLARWILETPVVLYELEDGTPAALYDRCPHRWAPLSEGHVCGDKIVCPYHGMEFDTGGNCTKAPTQHMTPNTAQIPAYPVKQAGAFIWIWMGDPEAIDCDPIEVDYQIDPNWSFIHGYMEVAANWVLIRENVLDLTHIAFLHKNTFKQDDWITAPDVYMEGETVCYQQQFDLAPLSPLFCAGMGLPEDKPIKRVQKGRMPTLAISFSDWDVHDANPDPGCRSDFIMRGCHIVTPSKRGKSHYWWGAAFDVPSISEEVAAKTKASVVAAFNEDKELLQKLQANVAADPRGLDFLEVTLGADGAGIKVRQILNKKLSDEGRTLS
;
A
#
# COMPACT_ATOMS: atom_id res chain seq x y z
N MET A 1 29.28 41.76 -46.42
CA MET A 1 30.66 41.52 -46.04
C MET A 1 30.74 40.13 -45.42
N LEU A 2 31.40 39.27 -46.16
CA LEU A 2 31.75 37.89 -45.83
C LEU A 2 32.67 37.80 -44.61
N PHE A 3 32.50 36.77 -43.77
CA PHE A 3 33.65 35.95 -43.32
C PHE A 3 33.21 34.53 -43.08
N ARG A 4 33.89 33.67 -43.79
CA ARG A 4 33.80 32.19 -43.77
C ARG A 4 34.72 31.65 -42.64
N SER A 5 34.26 30.53 -42.03
CA SER A 5 34.92 29.22 -42.02
C SER A 5 36.28 29.06 -41.38
N SER A 6 36.37 28.12 -40.46
CA SER A 6 37.35 27.01 -40.59
C SER A 6 37.02 25.88 -39.59
N TYR A 7 36.59 24.77 -40.15
CA TYR A 7 36.71 23.42 -39.56
C TYR A 7 38.08 22.86 -39.96
N GLU A 8 38.86 22.36 -39.04
CA GLU A 8 39.85 21.29 -39.29
C GLU A 8 40.09 20.49 -37.99
N ASN A 9 39.66 19.25 -38.01
CA ASN A 9 40.44 18.00 -37.99
C ASN A 9 41.29 17.67 -36.76
N GLY A 10 40.94 16.61 -36.11
CA GLY A 10 41.92 15.62 -35.80
C GLY A 10 41.87 14.96 -34.42
N ARG A 11 41.27 13.83 -34.27
CA ARG A 11 41.98 12.56 -34.02
C ARG A 11 41.05 11.44 -33.58
N ASN A 12 40.97 10.43 -34.42
CA ASN A 12 40.52 9.10 -34.11
C ASN A 12 41.14 8.57 -32.80
N ARG A 13 40.32 8.34 -31.79
CA ARG A 13 40.63 7.34 -30.77
C ARG A 13 39.76 6.12 -31.08
N LYS A 14 40.41 5.02 -31.41
CA LYS A 14 39.83 3.70 -31.50
C LYS A 14 39.12 3.41 -30.18
N VAL A 15 37.79 3.29 -30.21
CA VAL A 15 37.01 2.68 -29.15
C VAL A 15 37.20 1.20 -29.34
N GLU A 16 37.94 0.56 -28.45
CA GLU A 16 37.96 -0.91 -28.34
C GLU A 16 36.53 -1.43 -28.18
N ASN A 17 36.17 -2.36 -29.05
CA ASN A 17 34.92 -3.05 -28.99
C ASN A 17 34.85 -3.92 -27.71
N GLY A 18 34.45 -3.31 -26.60
CA GLY A 18 33.92 -4.05 -25.48
C GLY A 18 32.57 -4.57 -25.89
N ILE A 19 32.46 -5.89 -25.96
CA ILE A 19 31.17 -6.61 -26.15
C ILE A 19 30.24 -6.15 -25.05
N ARG A 20 29.23 -5.35 -25.39
CA ARG A 20 28.15 -5.05 -24.45
C ARG A 20 27.36 -6.36 -24.26
N PRO A 21 27.11 -6.83 -23.04
CA PRO A 21 26.28 -8.00 -22.83
C PRO A 21 24.92 -7.76 -23.49
N THR A 22 24.40 -8.78 -24.16
CA THR A 22 23.08 -8.72 -24.81
C THR A 22 22.01 -8.49 -23.75
N GLY A 23 20.95 -7.74 -24.07
CA GLY A 23 19.90 -7.39 -23.12
C GLY A 23 19.29 -8.58 -22.34
N SER A 24 19.39 -9.81 -22.90
CA SER A 24 18.97 -11.04 -22.23
C SER A 24 19.88 -11.46 -21.06
N GLU A 25 21.16 -11.09 -21.08
CA GLU A 25 22.09 -11.41 -19.98
C GLU A 25 21.99 -10.42 -18.84
N MET A 26 21.78 -9.13 -19.12
CA MET A 26 21.51 -8.11 -18.10
C MET A 26 20.23 -8.42 -17.32
N ASN A 27 19.14 -8.75 -18.01
CA ASN A 27 17.86 -9.12 -17.36
C ASN A 27 17.97 -10.39 -16.51
N LYS A 28 18.87 -11.32 -16.86
CA LYS A 28 19.11 -12.54 -16.05
C LYS A 28 19.81 -12.23 -14.73
N VAL A 29 20.70 -11.25 -14.69
CA VAL A 29 21.48 -10.91 -13.48
C VAL A 29 20.62 -10.15 -12.47
N GLU A 30 19.75 -9.24 -12.95
CA GLU A 30 18.93 -8.39 -12.09
C GLU A 30 17.76 -9.13 -11.43
N ASN A 31 17.25 -10.21 -12.07
CA ASN A 31 16.23 -11.09 -11.49
C ASN A 31 16.78 -12.28 -10.70
N MET A 32 18.10 -12.32 -10.45
CA MET A 32 18.73 -13.37 -9.66
C MET A 32 18.95 -12.89 -8.24
N GLY A 33 18.39 -13.58 -7.24
CA GLY A 33 18.71 -13.37 -5.83
C GLY A 33 20.18 -13.61 -5.54
N LYS A 34 20.66 -13.22 -4.35
CA LYS A 34 22.07 -13.32 -3.93
C LYS A 34 22.70 -14.71 -4.11
N ASN A 35 21.89 -15.76 -4.25
CA ASN A 35 22.32 -17.16 -4.46
C ASN A 35 22.10 -17.66 -5.90
N GLY A 36 21.90 -16.78 -6.86
CA GLY A 36 21.65 -17.19 -8.25
C GLY A 36 20.24 -17.76 -8.49
N GLN A 37 19.38 -17.76 -7.48
CA GLN A 37 17.97 -18.16 -7.65
C GLN A 37 17.18 -17.04 -8.32
N ARG A 38 16.37 -17.43 -9.28
CA ARG A 38 15.42 -16.54 -9.96
C ARG A 38 14.44 -15.99 -8.92
N ILE A 39 14.28 -14.64 -8.87
CA ILE A 39 13.22 -14.04 -8.07
C ILE A 39 11.93 -14.18 -8.87
N PRO A 40 10.96 -14.98 -8.43
CA PRO A 40 9.72 -15.17 -9.15
C PRO A 40 8.98 -13.85 -9.29
N ASN A 41 8.28 -13.68 -10.40
CA ASN A 41 7.38 -12.57 -10.58
C ASN A 41 6.19 -12.71 -9.61
N GLY A 42 6.21 -11.98 -8.50
CA GLY A 42 5.17 -12.02 -7.48
C GLY A 42 3.76 -11.64 -7.96
N MET A 43 3.64 -11.12 -9.19
CA MET A 43 2.36 -10.75 -9.79
C MET A 43 1.48 -11.94 -10.14
N LEU A 44 2.06 -13.13 -10.36
CA LEU A 44 1.33 -14.31 -10.80
C LEU A 44 0.82 -15.19 -9.66
N VAL A 45 1.24 -14.91 -8.43
CA VAL A 45 0.97 -15.77 -7.29
C VAL A 45 0.22 -15.00 -6.23
N ASP A 46 -0.94 -15.51 -5.84
CA ASP A 46 -1.66 -15.04 -4.66
C ASP A 46 -0.96 -15.58 -3.39
N ASN A 47 0.37 -15.37 -3.32
CA ASN A 47 1.18 -15.71 -2.18
C ASN A 47 1.44 -14.45 -1.36
N TYR A 48 1.17 -14.54 -0.07
CA TYR A 48 1.36 -13.49 0.91
C TYR A 48 1.83 -14.10 2.23
N PRO A 49 2.76 -13.48 2.95
CA PRO A 49 3.16 -13.94 4.27
C PRO A 49 1.98 -13.80 5.24
N ARG A 50 1.83 -14.81 6.12
CA ARG A 50 0.78 -14.81 7.14
C ARG A 50 1.29 -14.30 8.49
N ASN A 51 2.57 -14.56 8.81
CA ASN A 51 3.22 -14.12 10.03
C ASN A 51 3.68 -12.66 9.92
N MET A 52 2.73 -11.77 9.73
CA MET A 52 2.90 -10.33 9.79
C MET A 52 1.54 -9.63 10.01
N TRP A 53 1.60 -8.42 10.50
CA TRP A 53 0.42 -7.57 10.62
C TRP A 53 -0.04 -7.06 9.25
N TRP A 54 -1.33 -7.23 8.98
CA TRP A 54 -2.04 -6.65 7.84
C TRP A 54 -3.10 -5.68 8.33
N VAL A 55 -3.41 -4.65 7.57
CA VAL A 55 -4.54 -3.76 7.90
C VAL A 55 -5.84 -4.44 7.48
N ALA A 56 -6.79 -4.50 8.41
CA ALA A 56 -8.09 -5.11 8.20
C ALA A 56 -9.19 -4.09 7.90
N ALA A 57 -9.15 -2.93 8.56
CA ALA A 57 -10.15 -1.87 8.41
C ALA A 57 -9.59 -0.52 8.91
N HIS A 58 -10.23 0.58 8.49
CA HIS A 58 -10.19 1.81 9.26
C HIS A 58 -11.11 1.67 10.47
N ARG A 59 -10.72 2.21 11.63
CA ARG A 59 -11.47 2.03 12.88
C ARG A 59 -12.95 2.43 12.79
N ASP A 60 -13.28 3.43 11.98
CA ASP A 60 -14.65 3.90 11.84
C ASP A 60 -15.55 2.92 11.05
N GLU A 61 -14.96 1.95 10.32
CA GLU A 61 -15.73 0.97 9.55
C GLU A 61 -16.40 -0.12 10.41
N ILE A 62 -15.92 -0.32 11.67
CA ILE A 62 -16.39 -1.40 12.56
C ILE A 62 -17.25 -0.92 13.74
N ARG A 63 -17.46 0.40 13.90
CA ARG A 63 -18.13 1.00 15.06
C ARG A 63 -19.63 0.78 15.11
N GLU A 64 -20.28 0.85 13.95
CA GLU A 64 -21.75 0.82 13.92
C GLU A 64 -22.32 -0.59 13.83
N LYS A 65 -21.60 -1.48 13.15
CA LYS A 65 -22.01 -2.87 12.92
C LYS A 65 -20.83 -3.75 12.57
N PRO A 66 -20.97 -5.09 12.73
CA PRO A 66 -19.96 -6.02 12.25
C PRO A 66 -19.68 -5.85 10.76
N LEU A 67 -18.41 -5.90 10.39
CA LEU A 67 -17.92 -5.72 9.03
C LEU A 67 -17.45 -7.04 8.44
N ALA A 68 -18.03 -7.46 7.32
CA ALA A 68 -17.52 -8.59 6.52
C ALA A 68 -16.30 -8.14 5.70
N ARG A 69 -15.18 -8.85 5.84
CA ARG A 69 -13.98 -8.58 5.04
C ARG A 69 -13.27 -9.87 4.65
N TRP A 70 -12.85 -9.97 3.41
CA TRP A 70 -11.95 -11.04 3.00
C TRP A 70 -10.51 -10.60 3.19
N ILE A 71 -9.73 -11.35 3.95
CA ILE A 71 -8.33 -11.04 4.23
C ILE A 71 -7.52 -12.32 3.97
N LEU A 72 -6.52 -12.25 3.08
CA LEU A 72 -5.69 -13.39 2.69
C LEU A 72 -6.55 -14.62 2.33
N GLU A 73 -7.57 -14.42 1.48
CA GLU A 73 -8.54 -15.43 1.02
C GLU A 73 -9.42 -16.03 2.14
N THR A 74 -9.43 -15.41 3.31
CA THR A 74 -10.20 -15.87 4.48
C THR A 74 -11.34 -14.89 4.75
N PRO A 75 -12.60 -15.35 4.89
CA PRO A 75 -13.69 -14.49 5.30
C PRO A 75 -13.55 -14.19 6.80
N VAL A 76 -13.50 -12.91 7.14
CA VAL A 76 -13.33 -12.41 8.51
C VAL A 76 -14.47 -11.47 8.83
N VAL A 77 -15.07 -11.61 10.01
CA VAL A 77 -15.92 -10.60 10.62
C VAL A 77 -15.07 -9.77 11.57
N LEU A 78 -15.09 -8.46 11.38
CA LEU A 78 -14.47 -7.47 12.26
C LEU A 78 -15.58 -6.71 12.97
N TYR A 79 -15.44 -6.49 14.27
CA TYR A 79 -16.44 -5.79 15.08
C TYR A 79 -15.79 -5.10 16.28
N GLU A 80 -16.48 -4.12 16.82
CA GLU A 80 -16.09 -3.43 18.04
C GLU A 80 -16.99 -3.91 19.18
N LEU A 81 -16.39 -4.25 20.31
CA LEU A 81 -17.08 -4.59 21.53
C LEU A 81 -17.68 -3.34 22.19
N GLU A 82 -18.58 -3.52 23.16
CA GLU A 82 -19.18 -2.40 23.89
C GLU A 82 -18.17 -1.52 24.63
N ASP A 83 -16.99 -2.06 24.96
CA ASP A 83 -15.88 -1.32 25.58
C ASP A 83 -14.96 -0.61 24.59
N GLY A 84 -15.22 -0.71 23.28
CA GLY A 84 -14.40 -0.15 22.20
C GLY A 84 -13.25 -1.05 21.74
N THR A 85 -13.12 -2.26 22.28
CA THR A 85 -12.06 -3.19 21.87
C THR A 85 -12.41 -3.85 20.53
N PRO A 86 -11.50 -3.85 19.53
CA PRO A 86 -11.72 -4.55 18.27
C PRO A 86 -11.59 -6.06 18.43
N ALA A 87 -12.39 -6.82 17.70
CA ALA A 87 -12.31 -8.28 17.63
C ALA A 87 -12.46 -8.79 16.19
N ALA A 88 -11.91 -9.97 15.91
CA ALA A 88 -12.00 -10.61 14.61
C ALA A 88 -12.16 -12.11 14.72
N LEU A 89 -13.15 -12.63 14.03
CA LEU A 89 -13.44 -14.07 13.96
C LEU A 89 -13.60 -14.50 12.49
N TYR A 90 -13.51 -15.80 12.26
CA TYR A 90 -13.91 -16.38 10.98
C TYR A 90 -15.40 -16.10 10.72
N ASP A 91 -15.72 -15.45 9.60
CA ASP A 91 -17.08 -14.98 9.28
C ASP A 91 -17.98 -16.11 8.80
N ARG A 92 -18.14 -17.14 9.63
CA ARG A 92 -19.02 -18.28 9.32
C ARG A 92 -19.44 -19.03 10.58
N CYS A 93 -20.72 -19.01 10.87
CA CYS A 93 -21.29 -19.84 11.93
C CYS A 93 -21.12 -21.33 11.61
N PRO A 94 -20.60 -22.17 12.53
CA PRO A 94 -20.34 -23.59 12.28
C PRO A 94 -21.60 -24.42 12.13
N HIS A 95 -22.79 -23.90 12.54
CA HIS A 95 -24.06 -24.62 12.45
C HIS A 95 -24.55 -24.76 11.00
N ARG A 96 -24.77 -23.61 10.30
CA ARG A 96 -25.36 -23.60 8.94
C ARG A 96 -24.68 -22.55 8.05
N TRP A 97 -23.44 -22.19 8.37
CA TRP A 97 -22.56 -21.32 7.58
C TRP A 97 -23.07 -19.90 7.35
N ALA A 98 -24.02 -19.44 8.20
CA ALA A 98 -24.46 -18.06 8.15
C ALA A 98 -23.31 -17.11 8.44
N PRO A 99 -23.14 -16.00 7.68
CA PRO A 99 -22.16 -14.97 8.00
C PRO A 99 -22.47 -14.35 9.37
N LEU A 100 -21.48 -14.29 10.24
CA LEU A 100 -21.60 -13.64 11.55
C LEU A 100 -21.66 -12.12 11.41
N SER A 101 -21.10 -11.58 10.35
CA SER A 101 -21.15 -10.17 9.98
C SER A 101 -22.58 -9.64 9.72
N GLU A 102 -23.53 -10.53 9.42
CA GLU A 102 -24.95 -10.17 9.30
C GLU A 102 -25.69 -10.20 10.67
N GLY A 103 -24.95 -10.55 11.74
CA GLY A 103 -25.47 -10.57 13.10
C GLY A 103 -25.30 -9.23 13.83
N HIS A 104 -25.17 -9.31 15.14
CA HIS A 104 -24.95 -8.13 15.99
C HIS A 104 -24.05 -8.46 17.17
N VAL A 105 -23.46 -7.43 17.75
CA VAL A 105 -22.67 -7.52 18.99
C VAL A 105 -23.62 -7.41 20.18
N CYS A 106 -23.36 -8.22 21.22
CA CYS A 106 -24.07 -8.18 22.49
C CYS A 106 -23.05 -8.37 23.62
N GLY A 107 -22.69 -7.29 24.28
CA GLY A 107 -21.63 -7.25 25.28
C GLY A 107 -20.26 -7.55 24.64
N ASP A 108 -19.66 -8.64 25.09
CA ASP A 108 -18.37 -9.16 24.62
C ASP A 108 -18.48 -10.26 23.53
N LYS A 109 -19.64 -10.41 22.91
CA LYS A 109 -19.96 -11.53 22.00
C LYS A 109 -20.58 -11.06 20.70
N ILE A 110 -20.39 -11.89 19.65
CA ILE A 110 -21.13 -11.77 18.41
C ILE A 110 -22.24 -12.84 18.35
N VAL A 111 -23.42 -12.42 17.93
CA VAL A 111 -24.63 -13.25 17.86
C VAL A 111 -24.95 -13.60 16.41
N CYS A 112 -25.02 -14.89 16.12
CA CYS A 112 -25.37 -15.38 14.78
C CYS A 112 -26.83 -15.00 14.43
N PRO A 113 -27.09 -14.38 13.26
CA PRO A 113 -28.41 -13.88 12.90
C PRO A 113 -29.43 -15.00 12.61
N TYR A 114 -28.94 -16.23 12.37
CA TYR A 114 -29.81 -17.29 11.89
C TYR A 114 -30.50 -18.05 13.03
N HIS A 115 -29.76 -18.49 14.07
CA HIS A 115 -30.31 -19.25 15.20
C HIS A 115 -29.87 -18.74 16.57
N GLY A 116 -29.26 -17.56 16.63
CA GLY A 116 -28.89 -16.90 17.88
C GLY A 116 -27.73 -17.56 18.65
N MET A 117 -26.87 -18.35 17.99
CA MET A 117 -25.65 -18.83 18.63
C MET A 117 -24.73 -17.64 18.94
N GLU A 118 -24.15 -17.64 20.14
CA GLU A 118 -23.28 -16.58 20.62
C GLU A 118 -21.83 -17.09 20.69
N PHE A 119 -20.90 -16.25 20.21
CA PHE A 119 -19.46 -16.58 20.21
C PHE A 119 -18.70 -15.47 20.92
N ASP A 120 -17.78 -15.86 21.82
CA ASP A 120 -16.83 -14.94 22.45
C ASP A 120 -15.71 -14.53 21.49
N THR A 121 -14.83 -13.63 21.92
CA THR A 121 -13.68 -13.13 21.12
C THR A 121 -12.64 -14.20 20.82
N GLY A 122 -12.62 -15.30 21.58
CA GLY A 122 -11.79 -16.48 21.30
C GLY A 122 -12.42 -17.46 20.31
N GLY A 123 -13.64 -17.16 19.81
CA GLY A 123 -14.37 -17.99 18.87
C GLY A 123 -15.09 -19.17 19.51
N ASN A 124 -15.17 -19.25 20.83
CA ASN A 124 -15.90 -20.32 21.52
C ASN A 124 -17.40 -20.03 21.54
N CYS A 125 -18.21 -21.04 21.26
CA CYS A 125 -19.64 -20.93 21.40
C CYS A 125 -20.03 -20.88 22.89
N THR A 126 -20.58 -19.75 23.33
CA THR A 126 -21.02 -19.54 24.73
C THR A 126 -22.49 -19.82 24.96
N LYS A 127 -23.29 -19.82 23.87
CA LYS A 127 -24.72 -20.12 23.94
C LYS A 127 -25.25 -20.73 22.66
N ALA A 128 -26.08 -21.75 22.79
CA ALA A 128 -26.87 -22.36 21.72
C ALA A 128 -28.32 -22.39 22.15
N PRO A 129 -29.20 -21.46 21.68
CA PRO A 129 -30.53 -21.23 22.28
C PRO A 129 -31.47 -22.43 22.30
N THR A 130 -31.28 -23.40 21.39
CA THR A 130 -32.16 -24.58 21.26
C THR A 130 -31.75 -25.76 22.15
N GLN A 131 -30.73 -25.61 23.00
CA GLN A 131 -30.21 -26.67 23.84
C GLN A 131 -29.60 -26.13 25.14
N HIS A 132 -29.48 -26.98 26.18
CA HIS A 132 -28.95 -26.56 27.48
C HIS A 132 -27.42 -26.50 27.53
N MET A 133 -26.71 -27.20 26.64
CA MET A 133 -25.26 -27.24 26.59
C MET A 133 -24.76 -26.82 25.22
N THR A 134 -23.69 -26.03 25.18
CA THR A 134 -23.02 -25.70 23.93
C THR A 134 -22.24 -26.91 23.42
N PRO A 135 -22.30 -27.22 22.12
CA PRO A 135 -21.48 -28.29 21.54
C PRO A 135 -19.99 -27.96 21.65
N ASN A 136 -19.18 -28.87 22.17
CA ASN A 136 -17.70 -28.68 22.24
C ASN A 136 -17.05 -28.49 20.87
N THR A 137 -17.72 -28.88 19.78
CA THR A 137 -17.26 -28.70 18.41
C THR A 137 -17.65 -27.35 17.80
N ALA A 138 -18.46 -26.55 18.52
CA ALA A 138 -18.89 -25.24 18.04
C ALA A 138 -17.87 -24.16 18.39
N GLN A 139 -16.71 -24.25 17.76
CA GLN A 139 -15.64 -23.26 17.83
C GLN A 139 -15.29 -22.78 16.42
N ILE A 140 -14.96 -21.50 16.30
CA ILE A 140 -14.52 -20.87 15.05
C ILE A 140 -13.15 -20.20 15.25
N PRO A 141 -12.34 -20.09 14.22
CA PRO A 141 -11.07 -19.38 14.30
C PRO A 141 -11.23 -17.94 14.77
N ALA A 142 -10.39 -17.53 15.71
CA ALA A 142 -10.24 -16.16 16.16
C ALA A 142 -8.87 -15.63 15.69
N TYR A 143 -8.80 -14.36 15.38
CA TYR A 143 -7.58 -13.72 14.87
C TYR A 143 -7.15 -12.61 15.81
N PRO A 144 -5.85 -12.53 16.19
CA PRO A 144 -5.32 -11.41 16.93
C PRO A 144 -5.52 -10.11 16.15
N VAL A 145 -6.07 -9.10 16.82
CA VAL A 145 -6.25 -7.75 16.27
C VAL A 145 -5.75 -6.72 17.26
N LYS A 146 -5.21 -5.62 16.71
CA LYS A 146 -4.80 -4.43 17.47
C LYS A 146 -5.21 -3.17 16.72
N GLN A 147 -5.67 -2.18 17.45
CA GLN A 147 -5.78 -0.84 16.91
C GLN A 147 -4.42 -0.13 17.05
N ALA A 148 -3.92 0.43 15.95
CA ALA A 148 -2.77 1.32 15.94
C ALA A 148 -3.09 2.55 15.09
N GLY A 149 -3.15 3.70 15.74
CA GLY A 149 -3.65 4.94 15.13
C GLY A 149 -5.09 4.81 14.65
N ALA A 150 -5.32 5.13 13.39
CA ALA A 150 -6.65 5.08 12.78
C ALA A 150 -7.05 3.69 12.23
N PHE A 151 -6.15 2.70 12.29
CA PHE A 151 -6.37 1.41 11.64
C PHE A 151 -6.48 0.25 12.62
N ILE A 152 -7.28 -0.73 12.21
CA ILE A 152 -7.36 -2.06 12.85
C ILE A 152 -6.45 -2.99 12.06
N TRP A 153 -5.48 -3.56 12.75
CA TRP A 153 -4.52 -4.51 12.25
C TRP A 153 -4.89 -5.92 12.68
N ILE A 154 -4.64 -6.88 11.81
CA ILE A 154 -4.95 -8.30 12.03
C ILE A 154 -3.73 -9.16 11.74
N TRP A 155 -3.54 -10.19 12.55
CA TRP A 155 -2.54 -11.22 12.34
C TRP A 155 -3.20 -12.50 11.85
N MET A 156 -2.83 -12.95 10.65
CA MET A 156 -3.47 -14.09 9.99
C MET A 156 -2.65 -15.37 10.04
N GLY A 157 -1.46 -15.32 10.65
CA GLY A 157 -0.53 -16.43 10.82
C GLY A 157 -0.61 -17.09 12.19
N ASP A 158 0.51 -17.69 12.60
CA ASP A 158 0.67 -18.29 13.93
C ASP A 158 0.72 -17.18 15.00
N PRO A 159 -0.21 -17.15 15.97
CA PRO A 159 -0.18 -16.17 17.05
C PRO A 159 1.10 -16.19 17.90
N GLU A 160 1.75 -17.34 18.02
CA GLU A 160 3.01 -17.47 18.77
C GLU A 160 4.21 -16.82 18.03
N ALA A 161 4.05 -16.52 16.75
CA ALA A 161 5.06 -15.82 15.94
C ALA A 161 4.94 -14.28 15.99
N ILE A 162 4.07 -13.73 16.83
CA ILE A 162 3.93 -12.29 17.00
C ILE A 162 5.12 -11.76 17.81
N ASP A 163 6.03 -11.05 17.15
CA ASP A 163 7.27 -10.52 17.73
C ASP A 163 7.33 -8.98 17.78
N CYS A 164 6.35 -8.30 17.19
CA CYS A 164 6.30 -6.84 17.11
C CYS A 164 4.86 -6.30 17.18
N ASP A 165 4.74 -5.03 17.49
CA ASP A 165 3.48 -4.30 17.37
C ASP A 165 3.25 -3.82 15.92
N PRO A 166 1.99 -3.58 15.53
CA PRO A 166 1.67 -2.99 14.24
C PRO A 166 2.19 -1.55 14.12
N ILE A 167 2.41 -1.09 12.90
CA ILE A 167 2.88 0.27 12.60
C ILE A 167 1.78 1.28 12.93
N GLU A 168 2.08 2.23 13.78
CA GLU A 168 1.19 3.34 14.09
C GLU A 168 1.26 4.44 13.03
N VAL A 169 0.09 4.96 12.63
CA VAL A 169 -0.04 6.12 11.75
C VAL A 169 -0.60 7.26 12.58
N ASP A 170 0.30 7.94 13.30
CA ASP A 170 0.00 8.92 14.34
C ASP A 170 -0.56 10.24 13.81
N TYR A 171 -0.08 10.75 12.68
CA TYR A 171 -0.54 12.01 12.09
C TYR A 171 -2.02 12.01 11.69
N GLN A 172 -2.65 10.84 11.59
CA GLN A 172 -4.08 10.72 11.32
C GLN A 172 -4.96 10.94 12.56
N ILE A 173 -4.36 11.01 13.73
CA ILE A 173 -5.04 11.26 15.00
C ILE A 173 -4.47 12.50 15.72
N ASP A 174 -3.43 13.12 15.18
CA ASP A 174 -2.81 14.33 15.72
C ASP A 174 -3.62 15.58 15.34
N PRO A 175 -4.12 16.37 16.31
CA PRO A 175 -4.92 17.57 16.03
C PRO A 175 -4.15 18.69 15.33
N ASN A 176 -2.83 18.60 15.25
CA ASN A 176 -2.01 19.57 14.51
C ASN A 176 -1.94 19.30 13.01
N TRP A 177 -2.50 18.17 12.55
CA TRP A 177 -2.52 17.78 11.16
C TRP A 177 -3.92 17.77 10.60
N SER A 178 -4.07 18.28 9.38
CA SER A 178 -5.27 18.04 8.56
C SER A 178 -5.10 16.80 7.73
N PHE A 179 -6.12 15.98 7.64
CA PHE A 179 -6.03 14.66 7.07
C PHE A 179 -7.22 14.34 6.16
N ILE A 180 -6.93 13.79 4.99
CA ILE A 180 -7.91 13.17 4.09
C ILE A 180 -7.55 11.72 3.85
N HIS A 181 -8.52 10.87 3.72
CA HIS A 181 -8.31 9.44 3.47
C HIS A 181 -9.40 8.85 2.57
N GLY A 182 -9.12 7.68 2.05
CA GLY A 182 -10.06 6.91 1.28
C GLY A 182 -9.74 5.42 1.27
N TYR A 183 -10.67 4.67 0.72
CA TYR A 183 -10.60 3.23 0.56
C TYR A 183 -11.16 2.84 -0.81
N MET A 184 -10.56 1.82 -1.42
CA MET A 184 -11.09 1.15 -2.60
C MET A 184 -10.69 -0.33 -2.64
N GLU A 185 -11.55 -1.15 -3.22
CA GLU A 185 -11.18 -2.50 -3.65
C GLU A 185 -10.64 -2.42 -5.08
N VAL A 186 -9.49 -3.05 -5.32
CA VAL A 186 -8.85 -3.11 -6.63
C VAL A 186 -8.80 -4.56 -7.08
N ALA A 187 -9.30 -4.85 -8.29
CA ALA A 187 -9.22 -6.21 -8.88
C ALA A 187 -7.85 -6.44 -9.51
N ALA A 188 -6.83 -6.37 -8.67
CA ALA A 188 -5.43 -6.65 -8.99
C ALA A 188 -4.72 -7.28 -7.79
N ASN A 189 -3.67 -8.05 -8.08
CA ASN A 189 -2.78 -8.60 -7.06
C ASN A 189 -2.14 -7.47 -6.26
N TRP A 190 -1.99 -7.66 -4.97
CA TRP A 190 -1.46 -6.67 -4.04
C TRP A 190 -0.03 -6.21 -4.36
N VAL A 191 0.79 -7.07 -4.97
CA VAL A 191 2.16 -6.73 -5.40
C VAL A 191 2.13 -5.68 -6.51
N LEU A 192 1.22 -5.80 -7.48
CA LEU A 192 1.06 -4.78 -8.53
C LEU A 192 0.76 -3.39 -7.95
N ILE A 193 -0.14 -3.34 -6.97
CA ILE A 193 -0.48 -2.07 -6.31
C ILE A 193 0.73 -1.58 -5.50
N ARG A 194 1.43 -2.49 -4.82
CA ARG A 194 2.60 -2.14 -4.01
C ARG A 194 3.73 -1.57 -4.88
N GLU A 195 4.01 -2.17 -6.03
CA GLU A 195 5.01 -1.68 -6.98
C GLU A 195 4.60 -0.33 -7.60
N ASN A 196 3.33 -0.16 -7.95
CA ASN A 196 2.82 1.12 -8.45
C ASN A 196 3.03 2.28 -7.47
N VAL A 197 2.71 2.11 -6.19
CA VAL A 197 2.85 3.18 -5.18
C VAL A 197 4.30 3.44 -4.74
N LEU A 198 5.25 2.58 -5.12
CA LEU A 198 6.68 2.74 -4.84
C LEU A 198 7.47 3.26 -6.05
N ASP A 199 6.90 3.20 -7.25
CA ASP A 199 7.44 3.82 -8.46
C ASP A 199 6.55 4.98 -8.89
N LEU A 200 6.92 6.18 -8.47
CA LEU A 200 6.14 7.38 -8.78
C LEU A 200 6.46 7.99 -10.16
N THR A 201 7.31 7.36 -10.97
CA THR A 201 7.64 7.86 -12.33
C THR A 201 6.44 7.78 -13.28
N HIS A 202 5.45 6.93 -13.00
CA HIS A 202 4.19 6.88 -13.76
C HIS A 202 3.36 8.16 -13.64
N ILE A 203 3.58 8.99 -12.61
CA ILE A 203 2.84 10.25 -12.40
C ILE A 203 2.93 11.16 -13.63
N ALA A 204 4.11 11.27 -14.24
CA ALA A 204 4.32 12.11 -15.42
C ALA A 204 3.54 11.65 -16.66
N PHE A 205 3.12 10.40 -16.70
CA PHE A 205 2.46 9.78 -17.85
C PHE A 205 1.00 9.45 -17.58
N LEU A 206 0.72 8.66 -16.56
CA LEU A 206 -0.64 8.22 -16.22
C LEU A 206 -1.48 9.36 -15.63
N HIS A 207 -0.90 10.13 -14.72
CA HIS A 207 -1.58 11.24 -14.01
C HIS A 207 -1.34 12.61 -14.64
N LYS A 208 -0.94 12.64 -15.92
CA LYS A 208 -0.62 13.88 -16.65
C LYS A 208 -1.73 14.93 -16.56
N ASN A 209 -2.99 14.49 -16.61
CA ASN A 209 -4.14 15.39 -16.56
C ASN A 209 -4.65 15.67 -15.14
N THR A 210 -4.34 14.79 -14.20
CA THR A 210 -4.86 14.82 -12.82
C THR A 210 -3.90 15.55 -11.89
N PHE A 211 -2.64 15.12 -11.83
CA PHE A 211 -1.62 15.78 -11.01
C PHE A 211 -0.88 16.91 -11.75
N LYS A 212 -0.88 16.90 -13.07
CA LYS A 212 -0.22 17.93 -13.91
C LYS A 212 1.26 18.15 -13.54
N GLN A 213 1.96 17.05 -13.27
CA GLN A 213 3.39 17.05 -12.97
C GLN A 213 4.11 16.19 -13.99
N ASP A 214 5.04 16.77 -14.73
CA ASP A 214 5.83 16.12 -15.78
C ASP A 214 7.32 15.92 -15.42
N ASP A 215 7.73 16.36 -14.24
CA ASP A 215 9.10 16.29 -13.75
C ASP A 215 9.46 14.96 -13.05
N TRP A 216 8.53 14.00 -12.97
CA TRP A 216 8.73 12.64 -12.42
C TRP A 216 9.33 11.67 -13.45
N ILE A 217 10.43 12.04 -14.06
CA ILE A 217 11.08 11.24 -15.13
C ILE A 217 12.46 10.71 -14.74
N THR A 218 12.89 10.98 -13.52
CA THR A 218 14.18 10.52 -12.99
C THR A 218 13.94 9.41 -11.97
N ALA A 219 14.73 8.35 -12.03
CA ALA A 219 14.68 7.29 -11.04
C ALA A 219 15.09 7.82 -9.66
N PRO A 220 14.38 7.43 -8.58
CA PRO A 220 14.75 7.80 -7.23
C PRO A 220 15.99 7.04 -6.76
N ASP A 221 16.70 7.59 -5.78
CA ASP A 221 17.72 6.87 -5.03
C ASP A 221 17.05 5.89 -4.08
N VAL A 222 17.31 4.59 -4.24
CA VAL A 222 16.71 3.52 -3.43
C VAL A 222 17.76 2.91 -2.50
N TYR A 223 17.44 2.83 -1.22
CA TYR A 223 18.34 2.27 -0.19
C TYR A 223 17.56 1.49 0.87
N MET A 224 18.28 0.82 1.78
CA MET A 224 17.68 0.06 2.87
C MET A 224 18.10 0.65 4.22
N GLU A 225 17.13 0.82 5.12
CA GLU A 225 17.36 1.09 6.55
C GLU A 225 16.85 -0.11 7.35
N GLY A 226 17.77 -1.01 7.72
CA GLY A 226 17.40 -2.30 8.27
C GLY A 226 16.56 -3.11 7.28
N GLU A 227 15.32 -3.46 7.63
CA GLU A 227 14.37 -4.13 6.74
C GLU A 227 13.45 -3.15 5.98
N THR A 228 13.53 -1.85 6.26
CA THR A 228 12.73 -0.83 5.59
C THR A 228 13.30 -0.48 4.22
N VAL A 229 12.48 -0.57 3.18
CA VAL A 229 12.82 -0.03 1.86
C VAL A 229 12.62 1.48 1.91
N CYS A 230 13.65 2.23 1.56
CA CYS A 230 13.61 3.68 1.50
C CYS A 230 13.95 4.15 0.08
N TYR A 231 13.35 5.26 -0.32
CA TYR A 231 13.72 5.94 -1.56
C TYR A 231 13.60 7.45 -1.39
N GLN A 232 14.40 8.19 -2.15
CA GLN A 232 14.41 9.63 -2.10
C GLN A 232 14.61 10.22 -3.51
N GLN A 233 13.91 11.32 -3.76
CA GLN A 233 14.07 12.12 -4.96
C GLN A 233 14.01 13.60 -4.62
N GLN A 234 14.94 14.39 -5.20
CA GLN A 234 14.95 15.84 -5.10
C GLN A 234 14.44 16.43 -6.40
N PHE A 235 13.68 17.49 -6.28
CA PHE A 235 13.17 18.26 -7.40
C PHE A 235 13.66 19.69 -7.29
N ASP A 236 14.15 20.22 -8.39
CA ASP A 236 14.49 21.64 -8.49
C ASP A 236 13.24 22.50 -8.43
N LEU A 237 13.43 23.82 -8.48
CA LEU A 237 12.33 24.78 -8.48
C LEU A 237 11.33 24.50 -9.62
N ALA A 238 10.19 23.98 -9.26
CA ALA A 238 9.10 23.66 -10.18
C ALA A 238 7.74 23.91 -9.50
N PRO A 239 6.66 24.18 -10.27
CA PRO A 239 5.33 24.25 -9.70
C PRO A 239 4.95 22.94 -9.01
N LEU A 240 4.28 23.04 -7.87
CA LEU A 240 3.67 21.90 -7.21
C LEU A 240 2.29 21.64 -7.81
N SER A 241 1.85 20.39 -7.79
CA SER A 241 0.49 20.05 -8.22
C SER A 241 -0.55 20.92 -7.52
N PRO A 242 -1.56 21.45 -8.23
CA PRO A 242 -2.63 22.23 -7.64
C PRO A 242 -3.29 21.57 -6.43
N LEU A 243 -3.35 20.24 -6.46
CA LEU A 243 -3.86 19.42 -5.38
C LEU A 243 -3.10 19.64 -4.05
N PHE A 244 -1.77 19.61 -4.11
CA PHE A 244 -0.93 19.77 -2.94
C PHE A 244 -0.85 21.24 -2.49
N CYS A 245 -0.85 22.16 -3.46
CA CYS A 245 -0.93 23.59 -3.19
C CYS A 245 -2.15 23.95 -2.34
N ALA A 246 -3.32 23.42 -2.70
CA ALA A 246 -4.56 23.68 -1.98
C ALA A 246 -4.51 23.23 -0.51
N GLY A 247 -3.96 22.04 -0.23
CA GLY A 247 -3.81 21.51 1.12
C GLY A 247 -2.81 22.29 1.99
N MET A 248 -1.81 22.91 1.36
CA MET A 248 -0.78 23.69 2.05
C MET A 248 -1.07 25.20 2.06
N GLY A 249 -2.10 25.65 1.34
CA GLY A 249 -2.39 27.07 1.17
C GLY A 249 -1.39 27.82 0.29
N LEU A 250 -0.76 27.13 -0.67
CA LEU A 250 0.22 27.69 -1.60
C LEU A 250 -0.43 28.08 -2.93
N PRO A 251 0.08 29.12 -3.65
CA PRO A 251 -0.32 29.41 -5.04
C PRO A 251 0.09 28.27 -5.99
N GLU A 252 -0.76 27.95 -6.97
CA GLU A 252 -0.58 26.83 -7.90
C GLU A 252 0.63 26.98 -8.87
N ASP A 253 1.00 28.20 -9.19
CA ASP A 253 2.04 28.55 -10.17
C ASP A 253 3.38 28.91 -9.53
N LYS A 254 3.46 28.87 -8.19
CA LYS A 254 4.66 29.24 -7.46
C LYS A 254 5.73 28.14 -7.56
N PRO A 255 6.95 28.47 -8.08
CA PRO A 255 8.04 27.50 -8.08
C PRO A 255 8.53 27.24 -6.65
N ILE A 256 8.53 25.98 -6.27
CA ILE A 256 8.96 25.51 -4.95
C ILE A 256 10.01 24.41 -5.07
N LYS A 257 10.89 24.37 -4.09
CA LYS A 257 11.85 23.28 -3.92
C LYS A 257 11.20 22.18 -3.09
N ARG A 258 11.34 20.93 -3.51
CA ARG A 258 10.76 19.80 -2.80
C ARG A 258 11.67 18.59 -2.77
N VAL A 259 11.56 17.84 -1.70
CA VAL A 259 12.18 16.53 -1.54
C VAL A 259 11.06 15.53 -1.24
N GLN A 260 10.97 14.50 -2.04
CA GLN A 260 10.11 13.38 -1.80
C GLN A 260 10.91 12.26 -1.15
N LYS A 261 10.40 11.72 -0.05
CA LYS A 261 10.97 10.60 0.68
C LYS A 261 9.92 9.52 0.81
N GLY A 262 10.27 8.31 0.41
CA GLY A 262 9.41 7.16 0.60
C GLY A 262 10.04 6.16 1.56
N ARG A 263 9.22 5.47 2.33
CA ARG A 263 9.64 4.37 3.19
C ARG A 263 8.56 3.30 3.26
N MET A 264 8.97 2.05 3.19
CA MET A 264 8.11 0.90 3.35
C MET A 264 8.66 0.01 4.48
N PRO A 265 8.21 0.20 5.71
CA PRO A 265 8.66 -0.58 6.85
C PRO A 265 8.14 -2.02 6.84
N THR A 266 6.98 -2.27 6.24
CA THR A 266 6.40 -3.60 6.06
C THR A 266 5.72 -3.72 4.69
N LEU A 267 5.44 -4.95 4.25
CA LEU A 267 4.71 -5.17 3.00
C LEU A 267 3.28 -4.63 3.02
N ALA A 268 2.69 -4.40 4.20
CA ALA A 268 1.33 -3.90 4.35
C ALA A 268 1.21 -2.38 4.14
N ILE A 269 2.23 -1.60 4.48
CA ILE A 269 2.16 -0.13 4.46
C ILE A 269 3.44 0.49 3.89
N SER A 270 3.26 1.53 3.09
CA SER A 270 4.32 2.47 2.72
C SER A 270 3.89 3.91 2.96
N PHE A 271 4.86 4.76 3.16
CA PHE A 271 4.70 6.19 3.34
C PHE A 271 5.37 6.93 2.18
N SER A 272 4.80 8.06 1.79
CA SER A 272 5.39 9.01 0.87
C SER A 272 5.33 10.41 1.49
N ASP A 273 6.46 10.86 1.99
CA ASP A 273 6.58 12.14 2.68
C ASP A 273 7.19 13.19 1.74
N TRP A 274 6.71 14.42 1.84
CA TRP A 274 7.13 15.55 1.04
C TRP A 274 7.56 16.68 1.94
N ASP A 275 8.83 17.07 1.82
CA ASP A 275 9.34 18.32 2.38
C ASP A 275 9.28 19.37 1.27
N VAL A 276 8.52 20.41 1.48
CA VAL A 276 8.25 21.48 0.51
C VAL A 276 8.79 22.80 1.05
N HIS A 277 9.63 23.48 0.29
CA HIS A 277 10.25 24.74 0.66
C HIS A 277 9.94 25.84 -0.36
N ASP A 278 9.26 26.87 0.09
CA ASP A 278 9.06 28.13 -0.64
C ASP A 278 10.26 29.05 -0.44
N ALA A 279 11.05 29.24 -1.48
CA ALA A 279 12.24 30.09 -1.42
C ALA A 279 11.93 31.60 -1.31
N ASN A 280 10.68 32.01 -1.61
CA ASN A 280 10.23 33.41 -1.60
C ASN A 280 8.82 33.50 -0.98
N PRO A 281 8.66 33.23 0.32
CA PRO A 281 7.36 33.30 0.99
C PRO A 281 6.88 34.76 1.04
N ASP A 282 5.58 34.95 0.97
CA ASP A 282 4.97 36.24 1.22
C ASP A 282 5.23 36.71 2.64
N PRO A 283 5.33 38.02 2.90
CA PRO A 283 5.62 38.55 4.21
C PRO A 283 4.63 38.01 5.29
N GLY A 284 5.19 37.36 6.30
CA GLY A 284 4.40 36.74 7.38
C GLY A 284 3.87 35.34 7.09
N CYS A 285 4.11 34.79 5.90
CA CYS A 285 3.81 33.39 5.57
C CYS A 285 4.99 32.47 5.91
N ARG A 286 4.68 31.20 6.19
CA ARG A 286 5.70 30.17 6.41
C ARG A 286 6.36 29.79 5.09
N SER A 287 7.61 29.32 5.18
CA SER A 287 8.41 28.86 4.03
C SER A 287 8.42 27.34 3.87
N ASP A 288 8.21 26.62 4.98
CA ASP A 288 8.39 25.16 5.00
C ASP A 288 7.06 24.48 5.33
N PHE A 289 6.76 23.42 4.56
CA PHE A 289 5.54 22.63 4.67
C PHE A 289 5.91 21.15 4.59
N ILE A 290 5.13 20.33 5.30
CA ILE A 290 5.26 18.88 5.25
C ILE A 290 3.92 18.29 4.82
N MET A 291 3.98 17.41 3.84
CA MET A 291 2.86 16.54 3.50
C MET A 291 3.29 15.10 3.74
N ARG A 292 2.41 14.29 4.29
CA ARG A 292 2.62 12.87 4.50
C ARG A 292 1.55 12.06 3.82
N GLY A 293 1.99 11.10 3.00
CA GLY A 293 1.12 10.12 2.38
C GLY A 293 1.27 8.75 3.03
N CYS A 294 0.20 7.98 3.09
CA CYS A 294 0.29 6.56 3.37
C CYS A 294 -0.49 5.75 2.33
N HIS A 295 0.07 4.58 2.01
CA HIS A 295 -0.49 3.62 1.07
C HIS A 295 -0.51 2.25 1.75
N ILE A 296 -1.69 1.76 2.04
CA ILE A 296 -1.91 0.51 2.75
C ILE A 296 -2.55 -0.48 1.79
N VAL A 297 -1.94 -1.65 1.63
CA VAL A 297 -2.42 -2.67 0.71
C VAL A 297 -2.53 -4.00 1.46
N THR A 298 -3.70 -4.61 1.42
CA THR A 298 -3.95 -5.92 2.02
C THR A 298 -4.57 -6.86 0.98
N PRO A 299 -4.00 -8.06 0.76
CA PRO A 299 -4.62 -9.05 -0.11
C PRO A 299 -6.03 -9.42 0.38
N SER A 300 -6.99 -9.49 -0.56
CA SER A 300 -8.38 -9.87 -0.29
C SER A 300 -8.64 -11.29 -0.76
N LYS A 301 -9.41 -11.45 -1.82
CA LYS A 301 -9.58 -12.69 -2.58
C LYS A 301 -8.53 -12.76 -3.67
N ARG A 302 -8.42 -13.94 -4.29
CA ARG A 302 -7.53 -14.15 -5.44
C ARG A 302 -7.68 -13.04 -6.48
N GLY A 303 -6.55 -12.41 -6.84
CA GLY A 303 -6.53 -11.31 -7.80
C GLY A 303 -7.27 -10.05 -7.35
N LYS A 304 -7.51 -9.88 -6.06
CA LYS A 304 -8.15 -8.69 -5.48
C LYS A 304 -7.43 -8.22 -4.22
N SER A 305 -7.44 -6.92 -4.00
CA SER A 305 -6.81 -6.30 -2.85
C SER A 305 -7.62 -5.15 -2.30
N HIS A 306 -7.50 -4.95 -1.01
CA HIS A 306 -7.92 -3.72 -0.33
C HIS A 306 -6.82 -2.69 -0.45
N TYR A 307 -7.20 -1.46 -0.70
CA TYR A 307 -6.29 -0.33 -0.75
C TYR A 307 -6.87 0.84 0.02
N TRP A 308 -6.22 1.20 1.13
CA TRP A 308 -6.46 2.44 1.87
C TRP A 308 -5.34 3.41 1.56
N TRP A 309 -5.68 4.67 1.48
CA TRP A 309 -4.74 5.76 1.27
C TRP A 309 -5.07 6.93 2.18
N GLY A 310 -4.07 7.72 2.51
CA GLY A 310 -4.23 8.94 3.26
C GLY A 310 -3.23 9.98 2.83
N ALA A 311 -3.62 11.25 2.92
CA ALA A 311 -2.75 12.40 2.79
C ALA A 311 -2.99 13.35 3.95
N ALA A 312 -1.92 13.76 4.61
CA ALA A 312 -1.93 14.66 5.74
C ALA A 312 -1.05 15.88 5.45
N PHE A 313 -1.50 17.02 5.93
CA PHE A 313 -0.84 18.30 5.80
C PHE A 313 -0.55 18.85 7.21
N ASP A 314 0.63 19.40 7.43
CA ASP A 314 1.09 19.93 8.69
C ASP A 314 0.45 21.29 9.05
N VAL A 315 -0.85 21.35 8.88
CA VAL A 315 -1.74 22.46 9.27
C VAL A 315 -2.90 21.92 10.10
N PRO A 316 -3.33 22.62 11.17
CA PRO A 316 -4.33 22.08 12.10
C PRO A 316 -5.74 21.97 11.48
N SER A 317 -6.01 22.69 10.40
CA SER A 317 -7.29 22.60 9.69
C SER A 317 -7.17 23.07 8.25
N ILE A 318 -7.90 22.40 7.36
CA ILE A 318 -8.22 22.86 6.01
C ILE A 318 -9.74 22.99 5.92
N SER A 319 -10.24 23.89 5.07
CA SER A 319 -11.70 24.04 4.91
C SER A 319 -12.32 22.76 4.31
N GLU A 320 -13.59 22.51 4.63
CA GLU A 320 -14.33 21.37 4.07
C GLU A 320 -14.32 21.40 2.53
N GLU A 321 -14.39 22.56 1.92
CA GLU A 321 -14.31 22.72 0.46
C GLU A 321 -12.96 22.27 -0.09
N VAL A 322 -11.84 22.70 0.54
CA VAL A 322 -10.49 22.28 0.17
C VAL A 322 -10.31 20.77 0.39
N ALA A 323 -10.76 20.26 1.53
CA ALA A 323 -10.69 18.82 1.81
C ALA A 323 -11.46 18.00 0.77
N ALA A 324 -12.68 18.41 0.42
CA ALA A 324 -13.50 17.73 -0.58
C ALA A 324 -12.88 17.77 -1.98
N LYS A 325 -12.38 18.92 -2.42
CA LYS A 325 -11.69 19.06 -3.72
C LYS A 325 -10.42 18.23 -3.78
N THR A 326 -9.60 18.30 -2.75
CA THR A 326 -8.36 17.52 -2.64
C THR A 326 -8.66 16.03 -2.67
N LYS A 327 -9.64 15.56 -1.89
CA LYS A 327 -10.08 14.17 -1.89
C LYS A 327 -10.59 13.72 -3.26
N ALA A 328 -11.40 14.53 -3.92
CA ALA A 328 -11.93 14.22 -5.26
C ALA A 328 -10.81 14.06 -6.29
N SER A 329 -9.80 14.93 -6.27
CA SER A 329 -8.65 14.86 -7.19
C SER A 329 -7.77 13.63 -6.93
N VAL A 330 -7.52 13.28 -5.66
CA VAL A 330 -6.79 12.06 -5.28
C VAL A 330 -7.56 10.81 -5.75
N VAL A 331 -8.87 10.77 -5.51
CA VAL A 331 -9.72 9.66 -5.96
C VAL A 331 -9.72 9.53 -7.48
N ALA A 332 -9.72 10.65 -8.23
CA ALA A 332 -9.63 10.62 -9.68
C ALA A 332 -8.32 9.98 -10.15
N ALA A 333 -7.17 10.40 -9.59
CA ALA A 333 -5.87 9.83 -9.91
C ALA A 333 -5.79 8.32 -9.56
N PHE A 334 -6.24 7.93 -8.38
CA PHE A 334 -6.21 6.51 -7.99
C PHE A 334 -7.20 5.65 -8.76
N ASN A 335 -8.24 6.21 -9.36
CA ASN A 335 -9.07 5.49 -10.31
C ASN A 335 -8.34 5.25 -11.64
N GLU A 336 -7.48 6.19 -12.11
CA GLU A 336 -6.60 5.97 -13.26
C GLU A 336 -5.66 4.78 -12.99
N ASP A 337 -5.02 4.75 -11.82
CA ASP A 337 -4.21 3.61 -11.37
C ASP A 337 -5.02 2.31 -11.33
N LYS A 338 -6.17 2.34 -10.66
CA LYS A 338 -7.05 1.17 -10.53
C LYS A 338 -7.42 0.57 -11.89
N GLU A 339 -7.82 1.41 -12.84
CA GLU A 339 -8.18 0.95 -14.19
C GLU A 339 -6.99 0.29 -14.91
N LEU A 340 -5.80 0.88 -14.81
CA LEU A 340 -4.59 0.33 -15.43
C LEU A 340 -4.15 -0.96 -14.74
N LEU A 341 -4.08 -0.99 -13.41
CA LEU A 341 -3.69 -2.15 -12.63
C LEU A 341 -4.61 -3.36 -12.87
N GLN A 342 -5.91 -3.15 -13.03
CA GLN A 342 -6.86 -4.21 -13.36
C GLN A 342 -6.61 -4.78 -14.78
N LYS A 343 -6.21 -3.96 -15.74
CA LYS A 343 -5.79 -4.40 -17.08
C LYS A 343 -4.47 -5.15 -17.04
N LEU A 344 -3.50 -4.67 -16.25
CA LEU A 344 -2.23 -5.37 -16.02
C LEU A 344 -2.47 -6.75 -15.42
N GLN A 345 -3.32 -6.85 -14.37
CA GLN A 345 -3.69 -8.12 -13.77
C GLN A 345 -4.29 -9.09 -14.79
N ALA A 346 -5.16 -8.62 -15.67
CA ALA A 346 -5.75 -9.44 -16.71
C ALA A 346 -4.68 -9.96 -17.71
N ASN A 347 -3.73 -9.11 -18.12
CA ASN A 347 -2.64 -9.49 -19.02
C ASN A 347 -1.72 -10.53 -18.36
N VAL A 348 -1.34 -10.30 -17.10
CA VAL A 348 -0.49 -11.23 -16.34
C VAL A 348 -1.17 -12.59 -16.18
N ALA A 349 -2.47 -12.61 -15.86
CA ALA A 349 -3.24 -13.85 -15.69
C ALA A 349 -3.41 -14.63 -17.01
N ALA A 350 -3.40 -13.93 -18.14
CA ALA A 350 -3.56 -14.55 -19.47
C ALA A 350 -2.24 -15.02 -20.09
N ASP A 351 -1.07 -14.64 -19.54
CA ASP A 351 0.22 -15.00 -20.12
C ASP A 351 0.53 -16.49 -19.90
N PRO A 352 0.67 -17.29 -20.98
CA PRO A 352 0.92 -18.73 -20.87
C PRO A 352 2.30 -19.07 -20.29
N ARG A 353 3.22 -18.12 -20.25
CA ARG A 353 4.58 -18.32 -19.71
C ARG A 353 4.58 -18.32 -18.18
N GLY A 354 3.54 -17.75 -17.55
CA GLY A 354 3.45 -17.70 -16.11
C GLY A 354 4.72 -17.11 -15.45
N LEU A 355 5.29 -17.83 -14.50
CA LEU A 355 6.53 -17.44 -13.81
C LEU A 355 7.78 -17.41 -14.72
N ASP A 356 7.71 -17.94 -15.93
CA ASP A 356 8.82 -17.90 -16.91
C ASP A 356 8.88 -16.59 -17.69
N PHE A 357 7.87 -15.73 -17.53
CA PHE A 357 7.93 -14.38 -18.07
C PHE A 357 8.97 -13.52 -17.31
N LEU A 358 9.92 -12.99 -18.05
CA LEU A 358 10.91 -12.06 -17.52
C LEU A 358 10.52 -10.64 -17.91
N GLU A 359 10.18 -9.82 -16.93
CA GLU A 359 9.94 -8.41 -17.15
C GLU A 359 11.25 -7.68 -17.46
N VAL A 360 11.13 -6.60 -18.23
CA VAL A 360 12.25 -5.68 -18.46
C VAL A 360 12.32 -4.71 -17.27
N THR A 361 13.45 -4.71 -16.58
CA THR A 361 13.68 -3.82 -15.44
C THR A 361 14.15 -2.46 -15.89
N LEU A 362 13.56 -1.41 -15.36
CA LEU A 362 13.96 -0.02 -15.55
C LEU A 362 14.66 0.53 -14.29
N GLY A 363 15.31 1.69 -14.43
CA GLY A 363 16.01 2.33 -13.30
C GLY A 363 15.08 2.67 -12.11
N ALA A 364 13.80 2.91 -12.37
CA ALA A 364 12.81 3.24 -11.34
C ALA A 364 12.34 2.03 -10.52
N ASP A 365 12.52 0.79 -11.00
CA ASP A 365 11.99 -0.43 -10.37
C ASP A 365 12.73 -0.85 -9.09
N GLY A 366 13.75 -0.11 -8.67
CA GLY A 366 14.61 -0.48 -7.54
C GLY A 366 13.85 -0.81 -6.25
N ALA A 367 12.83 -0.04 -5.91
CA ALA A 367 12.01 -0.27 -4.73
C ALA A 367 11.13 -1.53 -4.90
N GLY A 368 10.50 -1.73 -6.06
CA GLY A 368 9.71 -2.92 -6.39
C GLY A 368 10.53 -4.21 -6.30
N ILE A 369 11.78 -4.19 -6.80
CA ILE A 369 12.70 -5.33 -6.67
C ILE A 369 12.95 -5.68 -5.20
N LYS A 370 13.12 -4.67 -4.33
CA LYS A 370 13.29 -4.90 -2.88
C LYS A 370 12.03 -5.50 -2.25
N VAL A 371 10.84 -5.06 -2.66
CA VAL A 371 9.57 -5.67 -2.23
C VAL A 371 9.56 -7.17 -2.52
N ARG A 372 9.89 -7.56 -3.74
CA ARG A 372 9.93 -8.99 -4.15
C ARG A 372 10.95 -9.79 -3.35
N GLN A 373 12.11 -9.20 -3.02
CA GLN A 373 13.13 -9.84 -2.18
C GLN A 373 12.62 -10.07 -0.75
N ILE A 374 11.96 -9.06 -0.15
CA ILE A 374 11.38 -9.16 1.20
C ILE A 374 10.24 -10.19 1.21
N LEU A 375 9.37 -10.18 0.20
CA LEU A 375 8.30 -11.16 0.05
C LEU A 375 8.85 -12.58 0.02
N ASN A 376 9.83 -12.85 -0.84
CA ASN A 376 10.50 -14.15 -0.93
C ASN A 376 11.08 -14.60 0.41
N LYS A 377 11.80 -13.70 1.10
CA LYS A 377 12.36 -13.99 2.41
C LYS A 377 11.26 -14.40 3.40
N LYS A 378 10.21 -13.58 3.54
CA LYS A 378 9.13 -13.85 4.50
C LYS A 378 8.38 -15.16 4.19
N LEU A 379 8.14 -15.47 2.93
CA LEU A 379 7.54 -16.76 2.55
C LEU A 379 8.45 -17.94 2.87
N SER A 380 9.75 -17.79 2.61
CA SER A 380 10.75 -18.82 2.96
C SER A 380 10.84 -19.06 4.47
N ASP A 381 10.77 -17.97 5.27
CA ASP A 381 10.76 -18.05 6.73
C ASP A 381 9.52 -18.80 7.27
N GLU A 382 8.40 -18.75 6.53
CA GLU A 382 7.19 -19.54 6.81
C GLU A 382 7.22 -20.97 6.21
N GLY A 383 8.36 -21.41 5.67
CA GLY A 383 8.48 -22.71 4.98
C GLY A 383 7.68 -22.80 3.68
N ARG A 384 7.33 -21.65 3.08
CA ARG A 384 6.58 -21.52 1.84
C ARG A 384 7.49 -21.03 0.73
N THR A 385 7.22 -21.45 -0.48
CA THR A 385 7.91 -20.95 -1.68
C THR A 385 6.89 -20.34 -2.62
N LEU A 386 7.32 -19.38 -3.41
CA LEU A 386 6.55 -18.94 -4.56
C LEU A 386 6.51 -20.10 -5.57
N SER A 387 5.39 -20.80 -5.62
CA SER A 387 5.14 -21.92 -6.53
C SER A 387 4.40 -21.47 -7.78
#